data_0b58b8875544f4325fd632131f29e906
#
_entry.id   0b58b8875544f4325fd632131f29e906
#
_cell.length_a   1.000
_cell.length_b   1.000
_cell.length_c   1.000
_cell.angle_alpha   90.00
_cell.angle_beta   90.00
_cell.angle_gamma   90.00
#
_symmetry.space_group_name_H-M   'P 1'
#
loop_
_entity.id
_entity.type
_entity.pdbx_description
1 polymer ?
#
loop_
_entity_poly.entity_id
_entity_poly.type
_entity_poly.pdbx_seq_one_letter_code
_entity_poly.pdbx_strand_id
1 'polypeptide(L)'
;MAHINEEFLKLQKNYLFADIAKKVNAYKTAHPDKKVISLGIGDVTQPLAPAVIEAMHKAVDDMATKEHFHGYGPEQGYLWLREAIVKNDYEARGIHLDPCEVFVNDGAKSDTGNIGDLLSQDNTMAVTDPIYPVYIDSNVMGGRAGVFENGRWSNVTYMSCNEDNKFVPQIPDHRVDMVYLCYPNNPTGMVITKEELQKWVDYALAHNAIIFYDAAYEAYIQDNDIPHSIYEIPNAKKVAIEFHSYSKTAGFTGIRCGYTIIPKELTATTKEGKSVEVAQFWDRRQCTKFNGTSYISQRAAEAIYSPEGKKQIKQTIDYYMENARIIRESLTELGLTVYGGQNAPYLWVKTPADTPSWKFFEEMLNGAQVVCTPGVGFGLAGEGFIRITSFGDRNDCIEAIARIKKWLNK
;
A
#
# COMPACT_ATOMS: atom_id res chain seq x y z
N MET A 1 -37.16 -8.48 10.94
CA MET A 1 -36.22 -7.46 10.40
C MET A 1 -34.86 -8.09 10.29
N ALA A 2 -34.08 -7.75 9.25
CA ALA A 2 -32.69 -8.18 9.17
C ALA A 2 -31.86 -7.43 10.23
N HIS A 3 -30.85 -8.10 10.78
CA HIS A 3 -29.90 -7.50 11.70
C HIS A 3 -28.61 -7.10 10.94
N ILE A 4 -28.06 -5.94 11.27
CA ILE A 4 -26.78 -5.47 10.74
C ILE A 4 -25.63 -6.21 11.42
N ASN A 5 -24.49 -6.35 10.73
CA ASN A 5 -23.25 -6.74 11.38
C ASN A 5 -22.77 -5.56 12.26
N GLU A 6 -22.87 -5.72 13.57
CA GLU A 6 -22.57 -4.65 14.53
C GLU A 6 -21.10 -4.27 14.61
N GLU A 7 -20.20 -5.12 14.09
CA GLU A 7 -18.77 -4.79 14.01
C GLU A 7 -18.50 -3.53 13.16
N PHE A 8 -19.37 -3.26 12.16
CA PHE A 8 -19.30 -2.03 11.36
C PHE A 8 -19.64 -0.77 12.16
N LEU A 9 -20.39 -0.88 13.26
CA LEU A 9 -20.70 0.26 14.14
C LEU A 9 -19.50 0.69 14.98
N LYS A 10 -18.50 -0.19 15.14
CA LYS A 10 -17.27 0.10 15.88
C LYS A 10 -16.29 0.99 15.10
N LEU A 11 -16.40 1.03 13.76
CA LEU A 11 -15.54 1.86 12.93
C LEU A 11 -15.61 3.33 13.34
N GLN A 12 -14.44 4.00 13.38
CA GLN A 12 -14.40 5.43 13.64
C GLN A 12 -15.20 6.18 12.58
N LYS A 13 -16.06 7.11 13.03
CA LYS A 13 -16.94 7.89 12.15
C LYS A 13 -16.17 8.74 11.13
N ASN A 14 -14.95 9.13 11.47
CA ASN A 14 -14.13 10.01 10.66
C ASN A 14 -12.97 9.22 10.06
N TYR A 15 -13.05 9.00 8.74
CA TYR A 15 -11.91 8.48 7.99
C TYR A 15 -10.94 9.64 7.71
N LEU A 16 -9.65 9.50 8.08
CA LEU A 16 -8.59 10.51 7.97
C LEU A 16 -8.67 11.38 6.71
N PHE A 17 -8.77 10.72 5.54
CA PHE A 17 -8.77 11.44 4.26
C PHE A 17 -10.06 12.23 4.02
N ALA A 18 -11.18 11.85 4.62
CA ALA A 18 -12.44 12.61 4.55
C ALA A 18 -12.35 13.90 5.38
N ASP A 19 -11.72 13.86 6.55
CA ASP A 19 -11.52 15.05 7.38
C ASP A 19 -10.56 16.04 6.72
N ILE A 20 -9.47 15.54 6.12
CA ILE A 20 -8.56 16.37 5.31
C ILE A 20 -9.33 17.04 4.17
N ALA A 21 -10.09 16.28 3.40
CA ALA A 21 -10.88 16.81 2.28
C ALA A 21 -11.88 17.88 2.73
N LYS A 22 -12.57 17.68 3.86
CA LYS A 22 -13.48 18.66 4.45
C LYS A 22 -12.78 19.97 4.80
N LYS A 23 -11.62 19.92 5.48
CA LYS A 23 -10.84 21.11 5.86
C LYS A 23 -10.30 21.83 4.61
N VAL A 24 -9.78 21.11 3.63
CA VAL A 24 -9.26 21.68 2.38
C VAL A 24 -10.38 22.33 1.57
N ASN A 25 -11.55 21.72 1.47
CA ASN A 25 -12.70 22.30 0.76
C ASN A 25 -13.21 23.56 1.47
N ALA A 26 -13.29 23.56 2.79
CA ALA A 26 -13.64 24.76 3.56
C ALA A 26 -12.65 25.90 3.31
N TYR A 27 -11.34 25.60 3.30
CA TYR A 27 -10.30 26.58 3.00
C TYR A 27 -10.44 27.17 1.57
N LYS A 28 -10.62 26.30 0.55
CA LYS A 28 -10.80 26.73 -0.85
C LYS A 28 -12.04 27.62 -1.02
N THR A 29 -13.14 27.30 -0.32
CA THR A 29 -14.36 28.11 -0.34
C THR A 29 -14.14 29.48 0.27
N ALA A 30 -13.38 29.57 1.36
CA ALA A 30 -13.06 30.83 2.01
C ALA A 30 -12.00 31.67 1.26
N HIS A 31 -11.19 31.04 0.41
CA HIS A 31 -10.09 31.68 -0.31
C HIS A 31 -10.06 31.24 -1.79
N PRO A 32 -11.06 31.61 -2.60
CA PRO A 32 -11.21 31.12 -3.98
C PRO A 32 -10.10 31.61 -4.92
N ASP A 33 -9.40 32.66 -4.55
CA ASP A 33 -8.26 33.24 -5.28
C ASP A 33 -6.92 32.54 -5.02
N LYS A 34 -6.86 31.66 -4.00
CA LYS A 34 -5.62 30.97 -3.62
C LYS A 34 -5.52 29.58 -4.23
N LYS A 35 -4.45 29.35 -5.00
CA LYS A 35 -4.10 27.99 -5.45
C LYS A 35 -3.61 27.17 -4.26
N VAL A 36 -4.30 26.07 -3.97
CA VAL A 36 -3.89 25.07 -2.96
C VAL A 36 -3.17 23.92 -3.67
N ILE A 37 -1.95 23.62 -3.23
CA ILE A 37 -1.14 22.50 -3.73
C ILE A 37 -1.29 21.32 -2.78
N SER A 38 -1.69 20.17 -3.30
CA SER A 38 -1.87 18.94 -2.49
C SER A 38 -0.66 18.02 -2.62
N LEU A 39 0.08 17.85 -1.53
CA LEU A 39 1.13 16.84 -1.37
C LEU A 39 0.77 15.82 -0.28
N GLY A 40 -0.50 15.72 0.11
CA GLY A 40 -0.96 14.80 1.16
C GLY A 40 -1.58 13.52 0.62
N ILE A 41 -2.24 13.57 -0.55
CA ILE A 41 -2.95 12.41 -1.11
C ILE A 41 -1.98 11.56 -1.90
N GLY A 42 -1.93 10.25 -1.61
CA GLY A 42 -1.10 9.29 -2.32
C GLY A 42 -1.72 8.87 -3.67
N ASP A 43 -2.20 9.81 -4.48
CA ASP A 43 -2.69 9.53 -5.83
C ASP A 43 -1.66 9.99 -6.87
N VAL A 44 -1.51 9.20 -7.93
CA VAL A 44 -0.57 9.48 -9.02
C VAL A 44 -1.13 10.55 -9.95
N THR A 45 -0.25 11.34 -10.58
CA THR A 45 -0.65 12.50 -11.41
C THR A 45 -0.16 12.41 -12.83
N GLN A 46 0.82 11.55 -13.13
CA GLN A 46 1.31 11.38 -14.50
C GLN A 46 0.29 10.58 -15.34
N PRO A 47 0.15 10.87 -16.62
CA PRO A 47 -0.68 10.10 -17.52
C PRO A 47 -0.17 8.66 -17.63
N LEU A 48 -1.06 7.76 -18.06
CA LEU A 48 -0.71 6.37 -18.33
C LEU A 48 0.36 6.28 -19.43
N ALA A 49 1.22 5.27 -19.32
CA ALA A 49 2.22 4.98 -20.33
C ALA A 49 1.58 4.74 -21.70
N PRO A 50 2.14 5.28 -22.81
CA PRO A 50 1.62 5.08 -24.15
C PRO A 50 1.39 3.61 -24.54
N ALA A 51 2.29 2.70 -24.16
CA ALA A 51 2.13 1.26 -24.37
C ALA A 51 0.88 0.69 -23.68
N VAL A 52 0.54 1.20 -22.49
CA VAL A 52 -0.67 0.82 -21.76
C VAL A 52 -1.93 1.31 -22.50
N ILE A 53 -1.93 2.56 -22.97
CA ILE A 53 -3.05 3.15 -23.72
C ILE A 53 -3.28 2.37 -25.01
N GLU A 54 -2.22 2.05 -25.76
CA GLU A 54 -2.30 1.26 -26.99
C GLU A 54 -2.90 -0.13 -26.73
N ALA A 55 -2.44 -0.81 -25.68
CA ALA A 55 -2.97 -2.12 -25.29
C ALA A 55 -4.45 -2.06 -24.90
N MET A 56 -4.88 -0.99 -24.21
CA MET A 56 -6.29 -0.79 -23.85
C MET A 56 -7.16 -0.57 -25.09
N HIS A 57 -6.71 0.27 -26.04
CA HIS A 57 -7.44 0.47 -27.30
C HIS A 57 -7.61 -0.85 -28.06
N LYS A 58 -6.52 -1.61 -28.21
CA LYS A 58 -6.57 -2.92 -28.86
C LYS A 58 -7.51 -3.88 -28.14
N ALA A 59 -7.48 -3.92 -26.81
CA ALA A 59 -8.38 -4.78 -26.04
C ALA A 59 -9.87 -4.38 -26.19
N VAL A 60 -10.17 -3.10 -26.37
CA VAL A 60 -11.54 -2.63 -26.68
C VAL A 60 -11.93 -3.05 -28.09
N ASP A 61 -11.04 -2.90 -29.08
CA ASP A 61 -11.30 -3.32 -30.45
C ASP A 61 -11.53 -4.83 -30.58
N ASP A 62 -10.78 -5.65 -29.82
CA ASP A 62 -10.99 -7.10 -29.72
C ASP A 62 -12.42 -7.44 -29.27
N MET A 63 -13.03 -6.64 -28.40
CA MET A 63 -14.41 -6.85 -27.93
C MET A 63 -15.49 -6.56 -28.97
N ALA A 64 -15.13 -5.92 -30.11
CA ALA A 64 -16.08 -5.49 -31.13
C ALA A 64 -16.50 -6.62 -32.07
N THR A 65 -15.79 -7.75 -32.12
CA THR A 65 -16.07 -8.87 -33.00
C THR A 65 -16.41 -10.14 -32.23
N LYS A 66 -17.28 -10.99 -32.85
CA LYS A 66 -17.68 -12.25 -32.18
C LYS A 66 -16.49 -13.21 -31.97
N GLU A 67 -15.54 -13.18 -32.89
CA GLU A 67 -14.35 -14.05 -32.87
C GLU A 67 -13.40 -13.72 -31.72
N HIS A 68 -13.33 -12.43 -31.34
CA HIS A 68 -12.41 -11.92 -30.31
C HIS A 68 -13.11 -11.41 -29.05
N PHE A 69 -14.44 -11.59 -28.97
CA PHE A 69 -15.18 -11.19 -27.79
C PHE A 69 -14.77 -12.01 -26.56
N HIS A 70 -14.46 -11.33 -25.48
CA HIS A 70 -14.14 -11.93 -24.18
C HIS A 70 -15.32 -11.75 -23.22
N GLY A 71 -15.98 -12.85 -22.86
CA GLY A 71 -16.96 -12.92 -21.77
C GLY A 71 -16.28 -13.00 -20.40
N TYR A 72 -16.88 -13.73 -19.46
CA TYR A 72 -16.25 -14.00 -18.18
C TYR A 72 -14.91 -14.72 -18.37
N GLY A 73 -13.84 -14.10 -17.87
CA GLY A 73 -12.50 -14.71 -17.83
C GLY A 73 -12.34 -15.63 -16.63
N PRO A 74 -11.14 -16.26 -16.49
CA PRO A 74 -10.80 -16.97 -15.26
C PRO A 74 -10.81 -16.01 -14.06
N GLU A 75 -11.41 -16.42 -12.96
CA GLU A 75 -11.55 -15.62 -11.74
C GLU A 75 -10.19 -15.26 -11.11
N GLN A 76 -9.18 -16.10 -11.34
CA GLN A 76 -7.79 -15.86 -10.89
C GLN A 76 -7.02 -14.92 -11.81
N GLY A 77 -7.60 -14.53 -12.94
CA GLY A 77 -6.95 -13.76 -14.00
C GLY A 77 -6.44 -14.65 -15.15
N TYR A 78 -6.27 -14.02 -16.31
CA TYR A 78 -5.80 -14.71 -17.51
C TYR A 78 -4.39 -15.29 -17.33
N LEU A 79 -4.17 -16.49 -17.86
CA LEU A 79 -2.89 -17.20 -17.73
C LEU A 79 -1.71 -16.38 -18.27
N TRP A 80 -1.89 -15.74 -19.43
CA TRP A 80 -0.84 -14.92 -20.05
C TRP A 80 -0.35 -13.76 -19.16
N LEU A 81 -1.24 -13.14 -18.34
CA LEU A 81 -0.82 -12.10 -17.38
C LEU A 81 -0.12 -12.72 -16.17
N ARG A 82 -0.65 -13.83 -15.65
CA ARG A 82 -0.04 -14.54 -14.51
C ARG A 82 1.37 -15.05 -14.85
N GLU A 83 1.57 -15.58 -16.07
CA GLU A 83 2.89 -15.96 -16.61
C GLU A 83 3.81 -14.75 -16.76
N ALA A 84 3.30 -13.62 -17.26
CA ALA A 84 4.08 -12.38 -17.37
C ALA A 84 4.53 -11.87 -16.00
N ILE A 85 3.68 -11.93 -14.97
CA ILE A 85 4.00 -11.57 -13.59
C ILE A 85 5.10 -12.51 -13.06
N VAL A 86 4.91 -13.82 -13.14
CA VAL A 86 5.91 -14.81 -12.64
C VAL A 86 7.26 -14.57 -13.29
N LYS A 87 7.29 -14.43 -14.60
CA LYS A 87 8.53 -14.26 -15.36
C LYS A 87 9.28 -12.96 -15.00
N ASN A 88 8.56 -11.85 -14.87
CA ASN A 88 9.18 -10.52 -14.79
C ASN A 88 9.42 -10.07 -13.35
N ASP A 89 8.50 -10.40 -12.43
CA ASP A 89 8.57 -9.89 -11.06
C ASP A 89 9.25 -10.89 -10.11
N TYR A 90 9.28 -12.20 -10.46
CA TYR A 90 9.80 -13.26 -9.60
C TYR A 90 10.99 -14.02 -10.19
N GLU A 91 10.85 -14.67 -11.36
CA GLU A 91 11.95 -15.44 -11.97
C GLU A 91 13.17 -14.57 -12.27
N ALA A 92 12.96 -13.32 -12.66
CA ALA A 92 14.04 -12.34 -12.86
C ALA A 92 14.85 -12.07 -11.59
N ARG A 93 14.31 -12.43 -10.41
CA ARG A 93 14.95 -12.32 -9.08
C ARG A 93 15.37 -13.68 -8.51
N GLY A 94 15.25 -14.76 -9.31
CA GLY A 94 15.58 -16.12 -8.86
C GLY A 94 14.50 -16.77 -7.98
N ILE A 95 13.29 -16.22 -7.96
CA ILE A 95 12.15 -16.77 -7.21
C ILE A 95 11.30 -17.61 -8.16
N HIS A 96 11.09 -18.86 -7.83
CA HIS A 96 10.25 -19.78 -8.63
C HIS A 96 8.84 -19.82 -8.06
N LEU A 97 7.85 -19.45 -8.87
CA LEU A 97 6.43 -19.54 -8.59
C LEU A 97 5.72 -20.24 -9.77
N ASP A 98 4.64 -20.94 -9.45
CA ASP A 98 3.71 -21.43 -10.46
C ASP A 98 2.69 -20.33 -10.77
N PRO A 99 2.31 -20.08 -12.02
CA PRO A 99 1.25 -19.12 -12.35
C PRO A 99 -0.08 -19.34 -11.59
N CYS A 100 -0.36 -20.53 -11.11
CA CYS A 100 -1.55 -20.79 -10.29
C CYS A 100 -1.46 -20.25 -8.84
N GLU A 101 -0.29 -19.78 -8.42
CA GLU A 101 -0.09 -19.07 -7.13
C GLU A 101 -0.34 -17.56 -7.25
N VAL A 102 -0.60 -17.06 -8.46
CA VAL A 102 -0.89 -15.67 -8.78
C VAL A 102 -2.39 -15.46 -8.95
N PHE A 103 -2.96 -14.53 -8.19
CA PHE A 103 -4.37 -14.14 -8.26
C PHE A 103 -4.49 -12.67 -8.65
N VAL A 104 -4.94 -12.40 -9.87
CA VAL A 104 -5.14 -11.03 -10.37
C VAL A 104 -6.41 -10.44 -9.76
N ASN A 105 -6.32 -9.20 -9.29
CA ASN A 105 -7.40 -8.50 -8.60
C ASN A 105 -7.62 -7.06 -9.14
N ASP A 106 -8.61 -6.37 -8.60
CA ASP A 106 -8.96 -4.99 -8.95
C ASP A 106 -8.17 -3.93 -8.14
N GLY A 107 -7.01 -4.31 -7.65
CA GLY A 107 -6.09 -3.51 -6.84
C GLY A 107 -5.88 -4.10 -5.45
N ALA A 108 -4.66 -4.03 -4.92
CA ALA A 108 -4.26 -4.65 -3.65
C ALA A 108 -5.21 -4.35 -2.48
N LYS A 109 -5.85 -3.18 -2.47
CA LYS A 109 -6.76 -2.79 -1.38
C LYS A 109 -7.94 -3.75 -1.19
N SER A 110 -8.52 -4.27 -2.27
CA SER A 110 -9.64 -5.21 -2.17
C SER A 110 -9.18 -6.53 -1.58
N ASP A 111 -8.04 -7.05 -2.02
CA ASP A 111 -7.53 -8.32 -1.51
C ASP A 111 -7.02 -8.21 -0.07
N THR A 112 -6.30 -7.14 0.29
CA THR A 112 -5.88 -6.90 1.68
C THR A 112 -7.07 -6.77 2.63
N GLY A 113 -8.18 -6.21 2.16
CA GLY A 113 -9.43 -6.12 2.93
C GLY A 113 -10.19 -7.45 3.01
N ASN A 114 -10.14 -8.24 1.93
CA ASN A 114 -10.96 -9.44 1.78
C ASN A 114 -10.29 -10.73 2.25
N ILE A 115 -8.95 -10.76 2.34
CA ILE A 115 -8.21 -11.96 2.74
C ILE A 115 -8.62 -12.46 4.14
N GLY A 116 -9.08 -11.55 4.97
CA GLY A 116 -9.63 -11.87 6.28
C GLY A 116 -10.88 -12.77 6.26
N ASP A 117 -11.57 -12.91 5.11
CA ASP A 117 -12.69 -13.85 4.95
C ASP A 117 -12.27 -15.31 5.20
N LEU A 118 -10.98 -15.64 4.98
CA LEU A 118 -10.43 -16.98 5.17
C LEU A 118 -10.09 -17.30 6.63
N LEU A 119 -10.02 -16.29 7.50
CA LEU A 119 -9.42 -16.42 8.80
C LEU A 119 -10.44 -16.32 9.92
N SER A 120 -10.24 -17.11 10.99
CA SER A 120 -11.10 -17.10 12.18
C SER A 120 -11.12 -15.70 12.82
N GLN A 121 -12.27 -15.38 13.43
CA GLN A 121 -12.41 -14.16 14.25
C GLN A 121 -11.57 -14.22 15.53
N ASP A 122 -11.17 -15.42 15.96
CA ASP A 122 -10.35 -15.62 17.16
C ASP A 122 -8.86 -15.32 16.92
N ASN A 123 -8.44 -15.09 15.65
CA ASN A 123 -7.04 -14.79 15.34
C ASN A 123 -6.63 -13.43 15.88
N THR A 124 -5.48 -13.39 16.52
CA THR A 124 -4.81 -12.18 16.97
C THR A 124 -3.99 -11.55 15.84
N MET A 125 -3.77 -10.25 15.87
CA MET A 125 -3.03 -9.56 14.83
C MET A 125 -2.00 -8.58 15.38
N ALA A 126 -0.89 -8.41 14.65
CA ALA A 126 0.09 -7.37 14.86
C ALA A 126 0.18 -6.46 13.64
N VAL A 127 0.33 -5.17 13.91
CA VAL A 127 0.47 -4.12 12.89
C VAL A 127 1.58 -3.15 13.28
N THR A 128 2.25 -2.55 12.31
CA THR A 128 3.15 -1.42 12.61
C THR A 128 2.33 -0.21 13.10
N ASP A 129 2.94 0.67 13.88
CA ASP A 129 2.38 1.97 14.27
C ASP A 129 3.48 3.03 14.05
N PRO A 130 3.35 3.92 13.05
CA PRO A 130 2.18 4.17 12.19
C PRO A 130 1.94 3.11 11.12
N ILE A 131 0.70 3.05 10.59
CA ILE A 131 0.25 2.06 9.61
C ILE A 131 -0.79 2.63 8.64
N TYR A 132 -0.94 1.99 7.47
CA TYR A 132 -2.07 2.23 6.59
C TYR A 132 -3.38 1.72 7.23
N PRO A 133 -4.39 2.60 7.48
CA PRO A 133 -5.54 2.27 8.33
C PRO A 133 -6.38 1.07 7.87
N VAL A 134 -6.36 0.76 6.57
CA VAL A 134 -7.18 -0.32 5.98
C VAL A 134 -6.94 -1.68 6.63
N TYR A 135 -5.71 -1.97 7.07
CA TYR A 135 -5.41 -3.27 7.70
C TYR A 135 -6.14 -3.42 9.04
N ILE A 136 -6.26 -2.34 9.81
CA ILE A 136 -7.03 -2.35 11.06
C ILE A 136 -8.53 -2.37 10.75
N ASP A 137 -9.01 -1.46 9.91
CA ASP A 137 -10.44 -1.30 9.62
C ASP A 137 -11.06 -2.58 9.07
N SER A 138 -10.37 -3.30 8.17
CA SER A 138 -10.85 -4.58 7.64
C SER A 138 -10.97 -5.67 8.72
N ASN A 139 -10.07 -5.66 9.70
CA ASN A 139 -10.13 -6.58 10.83
C ASN A 139 -11.17 -6.17 11.89
N VAL A 140 -11.45 -4.88 12.05
CA VAL A 140 -12.62 -4.40 12.83
C VAL A 140 -13.90 -4.93 12.19
N MET A 141 -14.10 -4.74 10.88
CA MET A 141 -15.25 -5.27 10.14
C MET A 141 -15.37 -6.79 10.27
N GLY A 142 -14.23 -7.49 10.34
CA GLY A 142 -14.15 -8.94 10.52
C GLY A 142 -14.31 -9.42 11.96
N GLY A 143 -14.52 -8.52 12.94
CA GLY A 143 -14.76 -8.87 14.36
C GLY A 143 -13.50 -9.28 15.13
N ARG A 144 -12.28 -9.03 14.60
CA ARG A 144 -11.01 -9.46 15.22
C ARG A 144 -10.38 -8.41 16.14
N ALA A 145 -10.73 -7.14 15.98
CA ALA A 145 -10.02 -6.04 16.64
C ALA A 145 -10.35 -5.83 18.14
N GLY A 146 -11.46 -6.38 18.63
CA GLY A 146 -11.89 -6.23 20.02
C GLY A 146 -12.59 -4.91 20.31
N VAL A 147 -12.23 -4.23 21.39
CA VAL A 147 -12.82 -2.96 21.84
C VAL A 147 -11.84 -1.82 21.59
N PHE A 148 -12.35 -0.64 21.19
CA PHE A 148 -11.54 0.56 20.99
C PHE A 148 -11.46 1.38 22.27
N GLU A 149 -10.27 1.48 22.85
CA GLU A 149 -10.01 2.22 24.10
C GLU A 149 -8.65 2.94 24.00
N ASN A 150 -8.58 4.16 24.51
CA ASN A 150 -7.36 4.98 24.55
C ASN A 150 -6.64 5.11 23.17
N GLY A 151 -7.42 5.18 22.09
CA GLY A 151 -6.88 5.33 20.74
C GLY A 151 -6.36 4.03 20.09
N ARG A 152 -6.58 2.86 20.72
CA ARG A 152 -6.13 1.54 20.25
C ARG A 152 -7.22 0.48 20.38
N TRP A 153 -7.12 -0.56 19.57
CA TRP A 153 -7.96 -1.74 19.64
C TRP A 153 -7.33 -2.78 20.57
N SER A 154 -8.13 -3.38 21.47
CA SER A 154 -7.64 -4.26 22.54
C SER A 154 -6.99 -5.57 22.04
N ASN A 155 -7.42 -6.09 20.88
CA ASN A 155 -6.92 -7.34 20.31
C ASN A 155 -5.86 -7.11 19.21
N VAL A 156 -5.34 -5.89 19.10
CA VAL A 156 -4.30 -5.53 18.13
C VAL A 156 -2.99 -5.27 18.84
N THR A 157 -1.95 -5.98 18.47
CA THR A 157 -0.58 -5.70 18.89
C THR A 157 0.02 -4.61 18.01
N TYR A 158 0.29 -3.44 18.59
CA TYR A 158 0.89 -2.31 17.88
C TYR A 158 2.40 -2.34 18.03
N MET A 159 3.10 -2.50 16.93
CA MET A 159 4.57 -2.50 16.86
C MET A 159 5.05 -1.10 16.54
N SER A 160 5.46 -0.36 17.54
CA SER A 160 5.88 1.04 17.39
C SER A 160 7.08 1.16 16.45
N CYS A 161 6.97 2.01 15.43
CA CYS A 161 8.01 2.37 14.47
C CYS A 161 8.31 3.86 14.63
N ASN A 162 9.45 4.19 15.21
CA ASN A 162 9.85 5.55 15.54
C ASN A 162 11.34 5.79 15.27
N GLU A 163 11.84 6.96 15.62
CA GLU A 163 13.23 7.34 15.41
C GLU A 163 14.22 6.43 16.16
N ASP A 164 13.89 6.00 17.38
CA ASP A 164 14.79 5.20 18.23
C ASP A 164 15.07 3.83 17.63
N ASN A 165 14.08 3.22 16.97
CA ASN A 165 14.22 1.93 16.29
C ASN A 165 14.41 2.04 14.79
N LYS A 166 14.70 3.25 14.27
CA LYS A 166 14.88 3.52 12.83
C LYS A 166 13.68 3.08 11.98
N PHE A 167 12.48 3.15 12.55
CA PHE A 167 11.22 2.71 11.94
C PHE A 167 11.16 1.23 11.58
N VAL A 168 11.97 0.39 12.21
CA VAL A 168 11.91 -1.07 12.09
C VAL A 168 11.08 -1.62 13.25
N PRO A 169 9.98 -2.34 12.97
CA PRO A 169 9.11 -2.87 14.02
C PRO A 169 9.81 -3.97 14.81
N GLN A 170 9.65 -3.93 16.14
CA GLN A 170 10.13 -4.99 16.99
C GLN A 170 9.21 -6.20 16.93
N ILE A 171 9.81 -7.39 16.90
CA ILE A 171 9.07 -8.65 16.94
C ILE A 171 8.38 -8.78 18.30
N PRO A 172 7.06 -9.09 18.32
CA PRO A 172 6.33 -9.32 19.58
C PRO A 172 6.96 -10.44 20.41
N ASP A 173 6.96 -10.28 21.74
CA ASP A 173 7.42 -11.29 22.70
C ASP A 173 6.37 -12.37 23.00
N HIS A 174 5.21 -12.27 22.39
CA HIS A 174 4.08 -13.19 22.48
C HIS A 174 3.63 -13.63 21.08
N ARG A 175 2.83 -14.69 21.04
CA ARG A 175 2.26 -15.19 19.77
C ARG A 175 1.21 -14.24 19.24
N VAL A 176 1.30 -13.96 17.93
CA VAL A 176 0.21 -13.41 17.11
C VAL A 176 0.01 -14.31 15.90
N ASP A 177 -1.21 -14.37 15.37
CA ASP A 177 -1.58 -15.26 14.26
C ASP A 177 -1.41 -14.57 12.91
N MET A 178 -1.51 -13.25 12.86
CA MET A 178 -1.53 -12.42 11.66
C MET A 178 -0.57 -11.24 11.82
N VAL A 179 0.38 -11.07 10.92
CA VAL A 179 1.33 -9.94 10.94
C VAL A 179 1.20 -9.14 9.66
N TYR A 180 0.87 -7.86 9.77
CA TYR A 180 0.82 -6.95 8.61
C TYR A 180 2.11 -6.14 8.50
N LEU A 181 2.80 -6.29 7.38
CA LEU A 181 4.00 -5.54 7.02
C LEU A 181 3.79 -4.87 5.66
N CYS A 182 4.14 -3.61 5.55
CA CYS A 182 4.10 -2.86 4.28
C CYS A 182 5.47 -2.26 4.01
N TYR A 183 6.14 -2.70 2.95
CA TYR A 183 7.45 -2.18 2.56
C TYR A 183 7.62 -2.14 1.03
N PRO A 184 8.11 -1.00 0.50
CA PRO A 184 8.35 0.28 1.19
C PRO A 184 7.11 0.78 1.93
N ASN A 185 7.32 1.37 3.11
CA ASN A 185 6.23 1.62 4.05
C ASN A 185 5.36 2.83 3.65
N ASN A 186 4.06 2.67 3.75
CA ASN A 186 3.09 3.75 3.84
C ASN A 186 2.60 3.82 5.30
N PRO A 187 2.91 4.92 6.08
CA PRO A 187 3.19 6.26 5.59
C PRO A 187 4.66 6.71 5.57
N THR A 188 5.59 5.99 6.20
CA THR A 188 6.91 6.52 6.54
C THR A 188 7.89 6.58 5.38
N GLY A 189 7.64 5.85 4.28
CA GLY A 189 8.58 5.73 3.17
C GLY A 189 9.85 4.93 3.50
N MET A 190 9.88 4.28 4.67
CA MET A 190 11.02 3.47 5.10
C MET A 190 10.98 2.08 4.47
N VAL A 191 12.11 1.41 4.43
CA VAL A 191 12.30 0.06 3.90
C VAL A 191 12.79 -0.88 4.98
N ILE A 192 12.79 -2.18 4.70
CA ILE A 192 13.28 -3.22 5.60
C ILE A 192 14.39 -4.01 4.90
N THR A 193 15.45 -4.38 5.61
CA THR A 193 16.53 -5.19 5.06
C THR A 193 16.15 -6.68 4.98
N LYS A 194 16.91 -7.46 4.20
CA LYS A 194 16.70 -8.91 4.12
C LYS A 194 16.90 -9.59 5.49
N GLU A 195 17.87 -9.15 6.27
CA GLU A 195 18.15 -9.69 7.61
C GLU A 195 17.02 -9.39 8.60
N GLU A 196 16.45 -8.20 8.52
CA GLU A 196 15.31 -7.83 9.37
C GLU A 196 14.05 -8.60 8.95
N LEU A 197 13.80 -8.74 7.65
CA LEU A 197 12.67 -9.47 7.13
C LEU A 197 12.77 -10.99 7.41
N GLN A 198 14.01 -11.55 7.41
CA GLN A 198 14.24 -12.95 7.81
C GLN A 198 13.78 -13.22 9.25
N LYS A 199 13.99 -12.29 10.18
CA LYS A 199 13.50 -12.45 11.56
C LYS A 199 11.98 -12.58 11.64
N TRP A 200 11.26 -11.88 10.75
CA TRP A 200 9.80 -11.99 10.66
C TRP A 200 9.36 -13.33 10.09
N VAL A 201 10.05 -13.83 9.08
CA VAL A 201 9.82 -15.17 8.53
C VAL A 201 10.08 -16.24 9.60
N ASP A 202 11.19 -16.14 10.33
CA ASP A 202 11.53 -17.07 11.42
C ASP A 202 10.49 -17.02 12.55
N TYR A 203 10.06 -15.84 12.95
CA TYR A 203 8.97 -15.66 13.91
C TYR A 203 7.68 -16.34 13.45
N ALA A 204 7.27 -16.10 12.20
CA ALA A 204 6.05 -16.67 11.65
C ALA A 204 6.10 -18.21 11.58
N LEU A 205 7.25 -18.78 11.21
CA LEU A 205 7.48 -20.23 11.24
C LEU A 205 7.37 -20.80 12.66
N ALA A 206 7.99 -20.14 13.64
CA ALA A 206 8.00 -20.61 15.02
C ALA A 206 6.60 -20.55 15.69
N HIS A 207 5.75 -19.63 15.25
CA HIS A 207 4.43 -19.39 15.86
C HIS A 207 3.25 -19.85 14.98
N ASN A 208 3.49 -20.43 13.80
CA ASN A 208 2.47 -20.75 12.80
C ASN A 208 1.61 -19.51 12.46
N ALA A 209 2.24 -18.36 12.31
CA ALA A 209 1.61 -17.10 11.94
C ALA A 209 1.64 -16.91 10.42
N ILE A 210 0.76 -16.04 9.91
CA ILE A 210 0.76 -15.63 8.50
C ILE A 210 1.19 -14.17 8.42
N ILE A 211 2.17 -13.89 7.55
CA ILE A 211 2.59 -12.54 7.20
C ILE A 211 1.79 -12.07 5.99
N PHE A 212 1.11 -10.93 6.14
CA PHE A 212 0.47 -10.17 5.06
C PHE A 212 1.44 -9.06 4.63
N TYR A 213 2.17 -9.31 3.55
CA TYR A 213 3.21 -8.43 3.06
C TYR A 213 2.68 -7.56 1.92
N ASP A 214 2.50 -6.26 2.17
CA ASP A 214 2.06 -5.31 1.16
C ASP A 214 3.28 -4.68 0.47
N ALA A 215 3.51 -5.07 -0.79
CA ALA A 215 4.59 -4.62 -1.65
C ALA A 215 4.13 -3.58 -2.70
N ALA A 216 3.05 -2.84 -2.43
CA ALA A 216 2.46 -1.90 -3.40
C ALA A 216 3.42 -0.79 -3.88
N TYR A 217 4.53 -0.58 -3.20
CA TYR A 217 5.53 0.45 -3.53
C TYR A 217 6.90 -0.14 -3.93
N GLU A 218 7.02 -1.46 -4.14
CA GLU A 218 8.28 -2.14 -4.45
C GLU A 218 9.00 -1.57 -5.67
N ALA A 219 8.24 -1.13 -6.68
CA ALA A 219 8.80 -0.55 -7.91
C ALA A 219 9.60 0.76 -7.69
N TYR A 220 9.46 1.39 -6.53
CA TYR A 220 10.17 2.62 -6.16
C TYR A 220 11.51 2.35 -5.46
N ILE A 221 11.84 1.11 -5.13
CA ILE A 221 13.12 0.73 -4.51
C ILE A 221 14.26 1.04 -5.48
N GLN A 222 15.26 1.79 -4.99
CA GLN A 222 16.45 2.19 -5.76
C GLN A 222 17.70 1.44 -5.30
N ASP A 223 17.72 0.99 -4.03
CA ASP A 223 18.86 0.35 -3.42
C ASP A 223 18.82 -1.17 -3.67
N ASN A 224 19.91 -1.72 -4.22
CA ASN A 224 19.98 -3.14 -4.63
C ASN A 224 19.90 -4.14 -3.46
N ASP A 225 20.20 -3.71 -2.23
CA ASP A 225 20.21 -4.57 -1.05
C ASP A 225 18.83 -4.70 -0.38
N ILE A 226 17.86 -3.90 -0.81
CA ILE A 226 16.49 -3.93 -0.30
C ILE A 226 15.66 -4.94 -1.08
N PRO A 227 14.95 -5.87 -0.40
CA PRO A 227 14.15 -6.87 -1.10
C PRO A 227 12.91 -6.23 -1.76
N HIS A 228 12.63 -6.63 -2.99
CA HIS A 228 11.42 -6.25 -3.73
C HIS A 228 10.24 -7.18 -3.41
N SER A 229 10.53 -8.38 -2.92
CA SER A 229 9.54 -9.41 -2.56
C SER A 229 9.95 -10.09 -1.26
N ILE A 230 8.97 -10.42 -0.42
CA ILE A 230 9.22 -11.25 0.76
C ILE A 230 9.76 -12.63 0.37
N TYR A 231 9.47 -13.11 -0.83
CA TYR A 231 9.93 -14.43 -1.30
C TYR A 231 11.42 -14.48 -1.70
N GLU A 232 12.13 -13.35 -1.63
CA GLU A 232 13.59 -13.34 -1.63
C GLU A 232 14.16 -13.90 -0.32
N ILE A 233 13.32 -14.05 0.71
CA ILE A 233 13.70 -14.56 2.01
C ILE A 233 13.44 -16.06 2.10
N PRO A 234 14.41 -16.87 2.54
CA PRO A 234 14.26 -18.30 2.69
C PRO A 234 13.04 -18.69 3.52
N ASN A 235 12.26 -19.68 3.06
CA ASN A 235 11.05 -20.19 3.69
C ASN A 235 9.85 -19.22 3.75
N ALA A 236 9.93 -18.02 3.21
CA ALA A 236 8.81 -17.08 3.23
C ALA A 236 7.54 -17.63 2.55
N LYS A 237 7.67 -18.47 1.54
CA LYS A 237 6.53 -19.13 0.87
C LYS A 237 5.66 -19.97 1.81
N LYS A 238 6.19 -20.42 2.93
CA LYS A 238 5.46 -21.24 3.92
C LYS A 238 4.60 -20.39 4.86
N VAL A 239 4.86 -19.07 4.94
CA VAL A 239 4.28 -18.21 5.98
C VAL A 239 3.76 -16.88 5.47
N ALA A 240 3.91 -16.52 4.19
CA ALA A 240 3.57 -15.20 3.70
C ALA A 240 2.60 -15.21 2.53
N ILE A 241 1.70 -14.22 2.53
CA ILE A 241 0.88 -13.78 1.40
C ILE A 241 1.42 -12.41 0.98
N GLU A 242 1.65 -12.19 -0.32
CA GLU A 242 2.19 -10.93 -0.83
C GLU A 242 1.17 -10.23 -1.72
N PHE A 243 1.01 -8.92 -1.52
CA PHE A 243 0.06 -8.09 -2.28
C PHE A 243 0.82 -7.07 -3.14
N HIS A 244 0.46 -6.98 -4.41
CA HIS A 244 0.99 -6.02 -5.38
C HIS A 244 -0.10 -5.18 -6.02
N SER A 245 0.26 -3.95 -6.40
CA SER A 245 -0.68 -3.02 -7.02
C SER A 245 -0.05 -2.28 -8.19
N TYR A 246 -0.67 -2.33 -9.35
CA TYR A 246 -0.29 -1.46 -10.46
C TYR A 246 -0.73 -0.01 -10.27
N SER A 247 -1.51 0.28 -9.23
CA SER A 247 -1.98 1.64 -8.93
C SER A 247 -0.82 2.63 -8.82
N LYS A 248 0.29 2.23 -8.16
CA LYS A 248 1.44 3.10 -7.95
C LYS A 248 2.53 2.87 -8.99
N THR A 249 2.76 1.63 -9.38
CA THR A 249 3.76 1.26 -10.37
C THR A 249 3.45 1.83 -11.76
N ALA A 250 2.19 1.73 -12.21
CA ALA A 250 1.79 2.03 -13.58
C ALA A 250 0.67 3.07 -13.71
N GLY A 251 0.29 3.75 -12.62
CA GLY A 251 -0.76 4.76 -12.66
C GLY A 251 -2.19 4.21 -12.67
N PHE A 252 -2.41 2.96 -12.27
CA PHE A 252 -3.70 2.27 -12.37
C PHE A 252 -4.68 2.60 -11.24
N THR A 253 -4.58 3.77 -10.64
CA THR A 253 -5.53 4.19 -9.59
C THR A 253 -6.97 4.24 -10.09
N GLY A 254 -7.18 4.56 -11.38
CA GLY A 254 -8.50 4.57 -12.05
C GLY A 254 -8.80 3.29 -12.85
N ILE A 255 -7.80 2.54 -13.33
CA ILE A 255 -7.97 1.32 -14.12
C ILE A 255 -8.37 0.14 -13.25
N ARG A 256 -7.83 0.06 -12.02
CA ARG A 256 -8.05 -0.99 -11.01
C ARG A 256 -7.50 -2.34 -11.44
N CYS A 257 -6.21 -2.56 -11.19
CA CYS A 257 -5.55 -3.85 -11.33
C CYS A 257 -4.40 -4.00 -10.34
N GLY A 258 -4.20 -5.21 -9.86
CA GLY A 258 -3.13 -5.66 -9.01
C GLY A 258 -3.10 -7.18 -8.97
N TYR A 259 -2.30 -7.75 -8.09
CA TYR A 259 -2.29 -9.20 -7.89
C TYR A 259 -1.86 -9.57 -6.47
N THR A 260 -2.23 -10.77 -6.07
CA THR A 260 -1.86 -11.37 -4.79
C THR A 260 -1.17 -12.69 -5.07
N ILE A 261 -0.07 -12.96 -4.36
CA ILE A 261 0.62 -14.24 -4.39
C ILE A 261 0.27 -15.03 -3.15
N ILE A 262 -0.23 -16.25 -3.35
CA ILE A 262 -0.47 -17.20 -2.27
C ILE A 262 0.20 -18.53 -2.65
N PRO A 263 1.40 -18.79 -2.10
CA PRO A 263 2.14 -20.00 -2.42
C PRO A 263 1.40 -21.27 -2.01
N LYS A 264 1.55 -22.35 -2.81
CA LYS A 264 1.05 -23.69 -2.48
C LYS A 264 1.62 -24.23 -1.17
N GLU A 265 2.83 -23.77 -0.81
CA GLU A 265 3.50 -24.17 0.42
C GLU A 265 2.85 -23.54 1.68
N LEU A 266 2.05 -22.47 1.52
CA LEU A 266 1.39 -21.79 2.64
C LEU A 266 0.22 -22.63 3.14
N THR A 267 0.29 -23.04 4.40
CA THR A 267 -0.79 -23.76 5.07
C THR A 267 -1.29 -23.02 6.30
N ALA A 268 -2.55 -23.25 6.64
CA ALA A 268 -3.17 -22.83 7.88
C ALA A 268 -3.74 -24.04 8.63
N THR A 269 -4.06 -23.87 9.91
CA THR A 269 -4.54 -24.97 10.76
C THR A 269 -6.00 -24.76 11.14
N THR A 270 -6.83 -25.80 10.98
CA THR A 270 -8.22 -25.79 11.48
C THR A 270 -8.24 -25.87 13.02
N LYS A 271 -9.39 -25.61 13.64
CA LYS A 271 -9.58 -25.74 15.12
C LYS A 271 -9.29 -27.18 15.60
N GLU A 272 -9.50 -28.19 14.74
CA GLU A 272 -9.20 -29.60 15.02
C GLU A 272 -7.73 -29.98 14.75
N GLY A 273 -6.89 -29.00 14.38
CA GLY A 273 -5.46 -29.22 14.14
C GLY A 273 -5.11 -29.78 12.73
N LYS A 274 -6.07 -29.82 11.79
CA LYS A 274 -5.80 -30.26 10.42
C LYS A 274 -5.13 -29.12 9.63
N SER A 275 -4.00 -29.43 8.97
CA SER A 275 -3.35 -28.51 8.03
C SER A 275 -4.11 -28.45 6.71
N VAL A 276 -4.29 -27.25 6.16
CA VAL A 276 -5.00 -26.97 4.90
C VAL A 276 -4.23 -25.94 4.08
N GLU A 277 -4.23 -26.06 2.76
CA GLU A 277 -3.60 -25.12 1.85
C GLU A 277 -4.45 -23.85 1.72
N VAL A 278 -3.86 -22.70 2.01
CA VAL A 278 -4.57 -21.40 1.98
C VAL A 278 -4.99 -21.01 0.56
N ALA A 279 -4.16 -21.30 -0.44
CA ALA A 279 -4.43 -20.98 -1.84
C ALA A 279 -5.76 -21.57 -2.35
N GLN A 280 -6.11 -22.79 -1.95
CA GLN A 280 -7.36 -23.45 -2.37
C GLN A 280 -8.61 -22.70 -1.83
N PHE A 281 -8.54 -22.20 -0.62
CA PHE A 281 -9.65 -21.42 -0.03
C PHE A 281 -9.76 -20.05 -0.66
N TRP A 282 -8.64 -19.42 -0.97
CA TRP A 282 -8.66 -18.14 -1.67
C TRP A 282 -9.23 -18.30 -3.09
N ASP A 283 -8.79 -19.31 -3.82
CA ASP A 283 -9.35 -19.66 -5.12
C ASP A 283 -10.89 -19.82 -5.05
N ARG A 284 -11.36 -20.63 -4.10
CA ARG A 284 -12.80 -20.82 -3.89
C ARG A 284 -13.52 -19.51 -3.54
N ARG A 285 -12.90 -18.65 -2.74
CA ARG A 285 -13.44 -17.33 -2.39
C ARG A 285 -13.55 -16.45 -3.63
N GLN A 286 -12.51 -16.39 -4.46
CA GLN A 286 -12.49 -15.59 -5.68
C GLN A 286 -13.58 -16.04 -6.67
N CYS A 287 -13.73 -17.34 -6.88
CA CYS A 287 -14.82 -17.90 -7.69
C CYS A 287 -16.23 -17.57 -7.16
N THR A 288 -16.37 -17.30 -5.86
CA THR A 288 -17.69 -17.06 -5.24
C THR A 288 -18.03 -15.58 -5.12
N LYS A 289 -17.05 -14.72 -4.85
CA LYS A 289 -17.29 -13.33 -4.45
C LYS A 289 -16.65 -12.29 -5.37
N PHE A 290 -15.87 -12.68 -6.39
CA PHE A 290 -15.12 -11.71 -7.18
C PHE A 290 -15.42 -11.78 -8.68
N ASN A 291 -15.27 -12.94 -9.31
CA ASN A 291 -15.51 -13.15 -10.75
C ASN A 291 -14.44 -12.54 -11.69
N GLY A 292 -13.31 -12.10 -11.17
CA GLY A 292 -12.15 -11.65 -11.93
C GLY A 292 -12.14 -10.16 -12.32
N THR A 293 -10.96 -9.67 -12.62
CA THR A 293 -10.70 -8.33 -13.15
C THR A 293 -11.00 -8.28 -14.66
N SER A 294 -11.40 -7.11 -15.17
CA SER A 294 -11.77 -6.96 -16.58
C SER A 294 -10.63 -7.34 -17.53
N TYR A 295 -10.98 -7.91 -18.70
CA TYR A 295 -10.04 -8.21 -19.80
C TYR A 295 -9.19 -7.00 -20.17
N ILE A 296 -9.81 -5.83 -20.33
CA ILE A 296 -9.15 -4.59 -20.72
C ILE A 296 -8.09 -4.17 -19.69
N SER A 297 -8.42 -4.23 -18.39
CA SER A 297 -7.47 -3.90 -17.33
C SER A 297 -6.30 -4.90 -17.27
N GLN A 298 -6.54 -6.16 -17.56
CA GLN A 298 -5.48 -7.18 -17.58
C GLN A 298 -4.57 -7.01 -18.81
N ARG A 299 -5.08 -6.65 -19.99
CA ARG A 299 -4.26 -6.30 -21.16
C ARG A 299 -3.42 -5.04 -20.92
N ALA A 300 -4.00 -4.05 -20.24
CA ALA A 300 -3.26 -2.87 -19.80
C ALA A 300 -2.09 -3.26 -18.87
N ALA A 301 -2.32 -4.17 -17.92
CA ALA A 301 -1.30 -4.67 -17.00
C ALA A 301 -0.21 -5.49 -17.70
N GLU A 302 -0.56 -6.35 -18.65
CA GLU A 302 0.40 -7.11 -19.45
C GLU A 302 1.36 -6.18 -20.21
N ALA A 303 0.85 -5.08 -20.75
CA ALA A 303 1.64 -4.15 -21.57
C ALA A 303 2.81 -3.51 -20.81
N ILE A 304 2.74 -3.40 -19.47
CA ILE A 304 3.85 -2.86 -18.66
C ILE A 304 5.09 -3.75 -18.69
N TYR A 305 4.92 -5.05 -18.94
CA TYR A 305 6.02 -6.03 -19.00
C TYR A 305 6.72 -6.08 -20.38
N SER A 306 6.17 -5.44 -21.40
CA SER A 306 6.86 -5.28 -22.67
C SER A 306 8.12 -4.43 -22.52
N PRO A 307 9.13 -4.55 -23.41
CA PRO A 307 10.33 -3.72 -23.34
C PRO A 307 10.02 -2.21 -23.33
N GLU A 308 9.07 -1.77 -24.15
CA GLU A 308 8.64 -0.37 -24.19
C GLU A 308 7.84 0.04 -22.95
N GLY A 309 6.94 -0.83 -22.47
CA GLY A 309 6.20 -0.62 -21.22
C GLY A 309 7.13 -0.42 -20.04
N LYS A 310 8.09 -1.33 -19.84
CA LYS A 310 9.10 -1.21 -18.76
C LYS A 310 9.87 0.11 -18.80
N LYS A 311 10.29 0.52 -20.00
CA LYS A 311 11.01 1.80 -20.20
C LYS A 311 10.14 3.00 -19.80
N GLN A 312 8.87 3.03 -20.25
CA GLN A 312 7.95 4.12 -19.97
C GLN A 312 7.55 4.17 -18.50
N ILE A 313 7.31 3.01 -17.87
CA ILE A 313 7.03 2.91 -16.43
C ILE A 313 8.23 3.41 -15.62
N LYS A 314 9.44 2.99 -15.98
CA LYS A 314 10.65 3.49 -15.32
C LYS A 314 10.76 5.01 -15.39
N GLN A 315 10.47 5.64 -16.53
CA GLN A 315 10.48 7.09 -16.67
C GLN A 315 9.50 7.77 -15.70
N THR A 316 8.31 7.20 -15.51
CA THR A 316 7.32 7.71 -14.56
C THR A 316 7.78 7.55 -13.11
N ILE A 317 8.36 6.41 -12.77
CA ILE A 317 8.93 6.18 -11.43
C ILE A 317 10.08 7.15 -11.17
N ASP A 318 11.02 7.30 -12.11
CA ASP A 318 12.14 8.24 -12.01
C ASP A 318 11.67 9.69 -11.84
N TYR A 319 10.56 10.06 -12.52
CA TYR A 319 9.95 11.37 -12.35
C TYR A 319 9.48 11.62 -10.90
N TYR A 320 8.80 10.65 -10.30
CA TYR A 320 8.32 10.77 -8.92
C TYR A 320 9.47 10.69 -7.90
N MET A 321 10.48 9.85 -8.15
CA MET A 321 11.63 9.77 -7.25
C MET A 321 12.49 11.03 -7.30
N GLU A 322 12.59 11.69 -8.45
CA GLU A 322 13.23 13.01 -8.54
C GLU A 322 12.44 14.08 -7.77
N ASN A 323 11.08 14.05 -7.81
CA ASN A 323 10.27 14.91 -6.95
C ASN A 323 10.54 14.63 -5.47
N ALA A 324 10.64 13.35 -5.08
CA ALA A 324 10.95 12.97 -3.70
C ALA A 324 12.33 13.51 -3.26
N ARG A 325 13.34 13.42 -4.12
CA ARG A 325 14.67 13.97 -3.88
C ARG A 325 14.62 15.49 -3.66
N ILE A 326 13.98 16.22 -4.57
CA ILE A 326 13.82 17.68 -4.48
C ILE A 326 13.15 18.09 -3.17
N ILE A 327 12.03 17.44 -2.83
CA ILE A 327 11.29 17.74 -1.60
C ILE A 327 12.16 17.44 -0.37
N ARG A 328 12.80 16.25 -0.34
CA ARG A 328 13.61 15.79 0.79
C ARG A 328 14.80 16.75 1.05
N GLU A 329 15.58 17.03 0.02
CA GLU A 329 16.76 17.89 0.13
C GLU A 329 16.36 19.30 0.59
N SER A 330 15.34 19.89 -0.02
CA SER A 330 14.89 21.24 0.32
C SER A 330 14.34 21.33 1.74
N LEU A 331 13.57 20.35 2.22
CA LEU A 331 13.06 20.37 3.60
C LEU A 331 14.20 20.14 4.61
N THR A 332 15.19 19.32 4.28
CA THR A 332 16.39 19.12 5.10
C THR A 332 17.22 20.40 5.20
N GLU A 333 17.42 21.13 4.09
CA GLU A 333 18.08 22.44 4.07
C GLU A 333 17.36 23.50 4.93
N LEU A 334 16.04 23.34 5.11
CA LEU A 334 15.25 24.20 6.01
C LEU A 334 15.34 23.78 7.49
N GLY A 335 16.17 22.77 7.81
CA GLY A 335 16.38 22.26 9.16
C GLY A 335 15.30 21.29 9.65
N LEU A 336 14.43 20.79 8.78
CA LEU A 336 13.45 19.76 9.12
C LEU A 336 14.09 18.38 9.07
N THR A 337 13.69 17.49 9.99
CA THR A 337 14.06 16.09 9.95
C THR A 337 13.12 15.34 9.00
N VAL A 338 13.69 14.69 7.99
CA VAL A 338 12.96 14.00 6.92
C VAL A 338 13.40 12.55 6.80
N TYR A 339 12.48 11.63 6.86
CA TYR A 339 12.67 10.19 6.61
C TYR A 339 11.98 9.77 5.32
N GLY A 340 12.39 8.62 4.75
CA GLY A 340 11.83 8.14 3.49
C GLY A 340 12.25 8.96 2.27
N GLY A 341 11.53 8.79 1.15
CA GLY A 341 11.78 9.51 -0.10
C GLY A 341 13.01 9.06 -0.88
N GLN A 342 13.68 7.95 -0.50
CA GLN A 342 14.82 7.34 -1.20
C GLN A 342 14.41 6.08 -1.97
N ASN A 343 13.62 5.24 -1.34
CA ASN A 343 13.10 3.99 -1.90
C ASN A 343 11.57 3.95 -1.94
N ALA A 344 10.94 5.11 -1.81
CA ALA A 344 9.49 5.26 -1.76
C ALA A 344 9.06 6.67 -2.14
N PRO A 345 7.84 6.86 -2.65
CA PRO A 345 7.30 8.18 -2.99
C PRO A 345 6.81 8.96 -1.76
N TYR A 346 6.95 8.41 -0.55
CA TYR A 346 6.54 9.05 0.70
C TYR A 346 7.72 9.58 1.49
N LEU A 347 7.50 10.79 2.04
CA LEU A 347 8.41 11.45 2.96
C LEU A 347 7.69 11.64 4.30
N TRP A 348 8.33 11.23 5.36
CA TRP A 348 7.86 11.34 6.73
C TRP A 348 8.63 12.45 7.42
N VAL A 349 7.95 13.55 7.67
CA VAL A 349 8.59 14.79 8.10
C VAL A 349 8.21 15.08 9.55
N LYS A 350 9.20 15.22 10.42
CA LYS A 350 9.00 15.61 11.81
C LYS A 350 8.53 17.05 11.90
N THR A 351 7.50 17.31 12.69
CA THR A 351 7.00 18.67 12.90
C THR A 351 7.95 19.46 13.80
N PRO A 352 8.18 20.77 13.55
CA PRO A 352 9.05 21.57 14.38
C PRO A 352 8.49 21.74 15.81
N ALA A 353 9.41 21.79 16.80
CA ALA A 353 9.09 22.09 18.20
C ALA A 353 7.93 21.24 18.76
N ASP A 354 7.88 19.94 18.38
CA ASP A 354 6.84 18.98 18.77
C ASP A 354 5.41 19.47 18.53
N THR A 355 5.22 20.28 17.48
CA THR A 355 3.90 20.76 17.08
C THR A 355 2.99 19.59 16.73
N PRO A 356 1.78 19.46 17.32
CA PRO A 356 0.86 18.39 16.98
C PRO A 356 0.56 18.33 15.48
N SER A 357 0.49 17.13 14.92
CA SER A 357 0.41 16.88 13.47
C SER A 357 -0.78 17.55 12.79
N TRP A 358 -1.97 17.58 13.44
CA TRP A 358 -3.12 18.32 12.92
C TRP A 358 -2.94 19.84 12.97
N LYS A 359 -2.31 20.35 14.02
CA LYS A 359 -2.00 21.79 14.13
C LYS A 359 -1.03 22.22 13.04
N PHE A 360 0.03 21.43 12.82
CA PHE A 360 0.99 21.72 11.77
C PHE A 360 0.37 21.64 10.36
N PHE A 361 -0.53 20.69 10.13
CA PHE A 361 -1.33 20.62 8.90
C PHE A 361 -2.13 21.91 8.67
N GLU A 362 -2.84 22.43 9.69
CA GLU A 362 -3.63 23.66 9.58
C GLU A 362 -2.74 24.89 9.35
N GLU A 363 -1.62 24.97 10.05
CA GLU A 363 -0.66 26.05 9.89
C GLU A 363 -0.03 26.04 8.48
N MET A 364 0.33 24.87 7.93
CA MET A 364 0.85 24.73 6.58
C MET A 364 -0.21 25.08 5.52
N LEU A 365 -1.44 24.64 5.70
CA LEU A 365 -2.54 24.98 4.79
C LEU A 365 -2.80 26.50 4.77
N ASN A 366 -2.84 27.15 5.94
CA ASN A 366 -3.10 28.58 6.05
C ASN A 366 -1.90 29.45 5.63
N GLY A 367 -0.69 29.03 5.99
CA GLY A 367 0.54 29.81 5.78
C GLY A 367 1.17 29.63 4.41
N ALA A 368 1.18 28.39 3.90
CA ALA A 368 1.82 28.03 2.65
C ALA A 368 0.85 27.60 1.53
N GLN A 369 -0.43 27.39 1.81
CA GLN A 369 -1.43 26.81 0.91
C GLN A 369 -1.01 25.43 0.37
N VAL A 370 -0.32 24.64 1.22
CA VAL A 370 0.13 23.28 0.93
C VAL A 370 -0.60 22.31 1.85
N VAL A 371 -1.08 21.20 1.28
CA VAL A 371 -1.75 20.11 2.00
C VAL A 371 -0.77 18.96 2.18
N CYS A 372 -0.56 18.55 3.42
CA CYS A 372 0.10 17.29 3.80
C CYS A 372 -0.93 16.32 4.42
N THR A 373 -0.48 15.18 4.95
CA THR A 373 -1.34 14.30 5.75
C THR A 373 -0.82 14.26 7.19
N PRO A 374 -1.65 14.59 8.21
CA PRO A 374 -1.25 14.50 9.62
C PRO A 374 -0.85 13.08 10.00
N GLY A 375 0.29 12.92 10.64
CA GLY A 375 0.85 11.61 10.96
C GLY A 375 0.02 10.80 11.94
N VAL A 376 -0.60 11.45 12.92
CA VAL A 376 -1.48 10.79 13.90
C VAL A 376 -2.66 10.04 13.25
N GLY A 377 -3.03 10.41 12.03
CA GLY A 377 -4.06 9.69 11.26
C GLY A 377 -3.64 8.29 10.80
N PHE A 378 -2.36 7.96 10.93
CA PHE A 378 -1.82 6.63 10.65
C PHE A 378 -1.54 5.82 11.92
N GLY A 379 -1.84 6.34 13.10
CA GLY A 379 -1.59 5.73 14.40
C GLY A 379 -0.95 6.70 15.39
N LEU A 380 -0.98 6.33 16.67
CA LEU A 380 -0.49 7.21 17.75
C LEU A 380 1.01 7.53 17.63
N ALA A 381 1.82 6.59 17.15
CA ALA A 381 3.25 6.83 16.91
C ALA A 381 3.52 7.79 15.73
N GLY A 382 2.48 8.15 14.99
CA GLY A 382 2.56 9.18 13.94
C GLY A 382 2.38 10.62 14.45
N GLU A 383 2.08 10.82 15.76
CA GLU A 383 2.00 12.16 16.32
C GLU A 383 3.36 12.85 16.28
N GLY A 384 3.37 14.16 15.99
CA GLY A 384 4.61 14.92 15.78
C GLY A 384 5.23 14.73 14.38
N PHE A 385 4.51 14.11 13.45
CA PHE A 385 4.93 13.93 12.05
C PHE A 385 3.83 14.29 11.07
N ILE A 386 4.24 14.58 9.83
CA ILE A 386 3.35 14.65 8.67
C ILE A 386 3.88 13.78 7.54
N ARG A 387 2.98 13.25 6.71
CA ARG A 387 3.35 12.60 5.46
C ARG A 387 3.24 13.59 4.30
N ILE A 388 4.28 13.66 3.48
CA ILE A 388 4.30 14.33 2.18
C ILE A 388 4.49 13.25 1.10
N THR A 389 3.87 13.44 -0.07
CA THR A 389 4.02 12.55 -1.22
C THR A 389 4.70 13.27 -2.39
N SER A 390 5.47 12.51 -3.16
CA SER A 390 6.13 12.98 -4.39
C SER A 390 5.27 12.83 -5.66
N PHE A 391 4.05 12.35 -5.54
CA PHE A 391 3.16 12.10 -6.67
C PHE A 391 2.60 13.36 -7.37
N GLY A 392 2.94 14.55 -6.90
CA GLY A 392 2.54 15.81 -7.50
C GLY A 392 3.18 16.10 -8.86
N ASP A 393 2.63 17.08 -9.58
CA ASP A 393 3.35 17.71 -10.69
C ASP A 393 4.65 18.35 -10.17
N ARG A 394 5.73 18.28 -10.96
CA ARG A 394 7.06 18.79 -10.55
C ARG A 394 7.06 20.28 -10.24
N ASN A 395 6.38 21.08 -11.06
CA ASN A 395 6.31 22.53 -10.82
C ASN A 395 5.54 22.82 -9.54
N ASP A 396 4.46 22.07 -9.28
CA ASP A 396 3.69 22.17 -8.03
C ASP A 396 4.54 21.74 -6.81
N CYS A 397 5.35 20.71 -6.94
CA CYS A 397 6.29 20.30 -5.87
C CYS A 397 7.30 21.42 -5.58
N ILE A 398 7.94 21.99 -6.61
CA ILE A 398 8.89 23.10 -6.47
C ILE A 398 8.21 24.34 -5.87
N GLU A 399 7.03 24.69 -6.37
CA GLU A 399 6.24 25.82 -5.85
C GLU A 399 5.85 25.60 -4.38
N ALA A 400 5.42 24.40 -4.02
CA ALA A 400 5.06 24.06 -2.64
C ALA A 400 6.24 24.26 -1.68
N ILE A 401 7.42 23.78 -2.06
CA ILE A 401 8.64 23.96 -1.27
C ILE A 401 9.00 25.43 -1.12
N ALA A 402 8.93 26.21 -2.19
CA ALA A 402 9.20 27.65 -2.13
C ALA A 402 8.25 28.37 -1.17
N ARG A 403 6.96 27.99 -1.16
CA ARG A 403 5.93 28.51 -0.24
C ARG A 403 6.20 28.09 1.21
N ILE A 404 6.54 26.81 1.46
CA ILE A 404 6.90 26.31 2.78
C ILE A 404 8.11 27.09 3.33
N LYS A 405 9.15 27.25 2.52
CA LYS A 405 10.35 28.03 2.87
C LYS A 405 9.99 29.47 3.29
N LYS A 406 9.17 30.13 2.49
CA LYS A 406 8.73 31.51 2.80
C LYS A 406 7.88 31.58 4.07
N TRP A 407 7.11 30.56 4.34
CA TRP A 407 6.25 30.48 5.52
C TRP A 407 7.07 30.22 6.80
N LEU A 408 8.00 29.25 6.77
CA LEU A 408 8.83 28.89 7.94
C LEU A 408 9.85 29.99 8.32
N ASN A 409 10.26 30.84 7.38
CA ASN A 409 11.21 31.91 7.61
C ASN A 409 10.53 33.25 8.07
N LYS A 410 9.24 33.24 8.36
CA LYS A 410 8.51 34.36 8.94
C LYS A 410 8.51 34.30 10.46
#